data_9f71b7fc1db570fcaa48ac44bfedba40
#
_entry.id   9f71b7fc1db570fcaa48ac44bfedba40
#
_cell.length_a   1.000
_cell.length_b   1.000
_cell.length_c   1.000
_cell.angle_alpha   90.00
_cell.angle_beta   90.00
_cell.angle_gamma   90.00
#
_symmetry.space_group_name_H-M   'P 1'
#
loop_
_entity.id
_entity.type
_entity.pdbx_description
1 polymer ?
#
loop_
_entity_poly.entity_id
_entity_poly.type
_entity_poly.pdbx_seq_one_letter_code
_entity_poly.pdbx_strand_id
1 'polypeptide(L)'
;MPRKLKEAMKMNFKIEANYINITNYPSIEEHFQEMAKEGWMIKRIIMGSLFIYEKIEPSDLEFSITPYEVETAFTRKSKEELEEFQTVSKSVGWDYVLKTFNLHIYCKEADQPAIDLQTDEEEKFKTLEFIGKKQLKSLYILTPIFLFFSWSILGGLFGGTGLLKRGSVQIISPVIPFGILLSIKNIFHMRKFLKENRENIKLGRDIEFSSSKFRLEKITLSLFLFLLIPLALHYLYNIFVLRNKIMVIIAIPIIIGAIGGLLYRRFVKPSNKSLGYKKFGFVLMLASVSIVSLLVSQFSGLNVTKTARVYLEADKEDLRILSFNDFHSEEEFGDLIKEASPLVPKAYTYISHGSGKERIETEYSKGINRSIAERLVKKHKREGRENVLPSYHQELEYSFEKDEYVSQLELIGLSKEEFIELKDKPDGEEKVEELVKNKAVFKANEELWNSDEAYFLNYRKTKIVIRQGEEVFYLKGKDFSDPEIVEITKTILEL
;
A
#
# COMPACT_ATOMS: atom_id res chain seq x y z
N MET A 1 40.95 8.74 12.83
CA MET A 1 40.52 7.54 12.10
C MET A 1 41.68 6.97 11.31
N PRO A 2 42.14 5.72 11.54
CA PRO A 2 43.32 5.21 10.88
C PRO A 2 43.12 5.10 9.36
N ARG A 3 44.17 5.45 8.62
CA ARG A 3 44.25 5.43 7.14
C ARG A 3 43.74 4.10 6.51
N LYS A 4 43.94 2.98 7.20
CA LYS A 4 43.46 1.64 6.80
C LYS A 4 41.93 1.47 6.79
N LEU A 5 41.17 2.25 7.59
CA LEU A 5 39.71 2.22 7.55
C LEU A 5 39.15 3.02 6.36
N LYS A 6 39.88 4.06 5.89
CA LYS A 6 39.51 4.81 4.68
C LYS A 6 39.77 4.02 3.39
N GLU A 7 40.77 3.12 3.39
CA GLU A 7 41.06 2.26 2.23
C GLU A 7 40.12 1.06 2.15
N ALA A 8 39.64 0.54 3.30
CA ALA A 8 38.63 -0.56 3.32
C ALA A 8 37.24 -0.13 2.90
N MET A 9 36.93 1.17 2.84
CA MET A 9 35.65 1.73 2.37
C MET A 9 35.68 2.21 0.92
N LYS A 10 36.65 1.89 0.10
CA LYS A 10 36.54 2.05 -1.35
C LYS A 10 35.51 1.05 -1.86
N MET A 11 34.24 1.48 -1.93
CA MET A 11 33.20 0.72 -2.58
C MET A 11 33.59 0.48 -4.03
N ASN A 12 33.84 -0.77 -4.40
CA ASN A 12 34.17 -1.17 -5.77
C ASN A 12 32.92 -1.16 -6.69
N PHE A 13 31.81 -0.61 -6.22
CA PHE A 13 30.57 -0.47 -6.96
C PHE A 13 29.89 0.89 -6.65
N LYS A 14 29.20 1.42 -7.64
CA LYS A 14 28.36 2.62 -7.55
C LYS A 14 26.93 2.24 -7.93
N ILE A 15 25.95 2.71 -7.17
CA ILE A 15 24.52 2.48 -7.48
C ILE A 15 23.89 3.82 -7.81
N GLU A 16 23.14 3.86 -8.91
CA GLU A 16 22.45 5.04 -9.38
C GLU A 16 21.00 4.72 -9.72
N ALA A 17 20.08 5.57 -9.26
CA ALA A 17 18.69 5.53 -9.70
C ALA A 17 18.59 6.25 -11.04
N ASN A 18 18.26 5.51 -12.08
CA ASN A 18 18.10 6.03 -13.44
C ASN A 18 17.03 5.23 -14.17
N TYR A 19 16.51 5.72 -15.29
CA TYR A 19 15.44 5.05 -16.03
C TYR A 19 15.76 4.97 -17.51
N ILE A 20 15.80 3.74 -18.02
CA ILE A 20 16.02 3.46 -19.44
C ILE A 20 14.74 2.95 -20.09
N ASN A 21 14.36 3.58 -21.19
CA ASN A 21 13.27 3.12 -22.05
C ASN A 21 13.57 3.40 -23.53
N ILE A 22 12.63 3.03 -24.41
CA ILE A 22 12.79 3.19 -25.86
C ILE A 22 12.76 4.65 -26.35
N THR A 23 12.42 5.60 -25.50
CA THR A 23 12.32 7.02 -25.89
C THR A 23 13.52 7.85 -25.45
N ASN A 24 14.39 7.30 -24.58
CA ASN A 24 15.52 8.05 -24.01
C ASN A 24 16.85 7.33 -24.04
N TYR A 25 16.94 6.15 -24.67
CA TYR A 25 18.17 5.35 -24.61
C TYR A 25 19.42 6.05 -25.20
N PRO A 26 19.35 6.92 -26.23
CA PRO A 26 20.56 7.63 -26.67
C PRO A 26 21.18 8.51 -25.56
N SER A 27 20.35 9.16 -24.75
CA SER A 27 20.86 9.92 -23.57
C SER A 27 21.47 9.00 -22.49
N ILE A 28 21.10 7.73 -22.48
CA ILE A 28 21.72 6.73 -21.59
C ILE A 28 23.07 6.27 -22.15
N GLU A 29 23.21 6.19 -23.48
CA GLU A 29 24.51 5.92 -24.13
C GLU A 29 25.52 6.99 -23.75
N GLU A 30 25.17 8.27 -23.91
CA GLU A 30 25.99 9.41 -23.49
C GLU A 30 26.37 9.32 -22.00
N HIS A 31 25.39 9.00 -21.15
CA HIS A 31 25.64 8.85 -19.72
C HIS A 31 26.60 7.70 -19.41
N PHE A 32 26.51 6.56 -20.10
CA PHE A 32 27.47 5.46 -19.91
C PHE A 32 28.88 5.83 -20.37
N GLN A 33 29.02 6.64 -21.45
CA GLN A 33 30.31 7.15 -21.90
C GLN A 33 30.94 8.07 -20.82
N GLU A 34 30.16 9.01 -20.25
CA GLU A 34 30.61 9.87 -19.16
C GLU A 34 31.06 9.03 -17.94
N MET A 35 30.27 8.02 -17.57
CA MET A 35 30.60 7.14 -16.46
C MET A 35 31.88 6.33 -16.70
N ALA A 36 32.13 5.85 -17.92
CA ALA A 36 33.34 5.12 -18.27
C ALA A 36 34.59 6.04 -18.17
N LYS A 37 34.48 7.30 -18.60
CA LYS A 37 35.54 8.32 -18.43
C LYS A 37 35.84 8.62 -16.96
N GLU A 38 34.83 8.48 -16.07
CA GLU A 38 35.00 8.60 -14.62
C GLU A 38 35.55 7.30 -13.95
N GLY A 39 35.73 6.22 -14.73
CA GLY A 39 36.19 4.93 -14.25
C GLY A 39 35.08 4.04 -13.68
N TRP A 40 33.87 4.10 -14.25
CA TRP A 40 32.74 3.29 -13.87
C TRP A 40 32.09 2.59 -15.06
N MET A 41 32.13 1.27 -15.09
CA MET A 41 31.49 0.44 -16.11
C MET A 41 30.14 -0.09 -15.64
N ILE A 42 29.11 0.03 -16.45
CA ILE A 42 27.80 -0.55 -16.15
C ILE A 42 27.90 -2.08 -16.09
N LYS A 43 27.50 -2.66 -14.96
CA LYS A 43 27.55 -4.11 -14.72
C LYS A 43 26.18 -4.75 -14.74
N ARG A 44 25.19 -4.05 -14.19
CA ARG A 44 23.83 -4.58 -14.09
C ARG A 44 22.80 -3.45 -14.04
N ILE A 45 21.64 -3.71 -14.62
CA ILE A 45 20.45 -2.87 -14.48
C ILE A 45 19.34 -3.71 -13.86
N ILE A 46 18.85 -3.32 -12.68
CA ILE A 46 17.78 -4.00 -11.96
C ILE A 46 16.48 -3.26 -12.24
N MET A 47 15.47 -3.99 -12.71
CA MET A 47 14.11 -3.49 -13.02
C MET A 47 14.10 -2.26 -13.96
N GLY A 48 15.16 -2.07 -14.77
CA GLY A 48 15.31 -0.92 -15.65
C GLY A 48 15.50 0.43 -14.94
N SER A 49 15.73 0.41 -13.61
CA SER A 49 15.69 1.62 -12.79
C SER A 49 16.87 1.78 -11.83
N LEU A 50 17.54 0.70 -11.46
CA LEU A 50 18.73 0.74 -10.60
C LEU A 50 19.94 0.29 -11.39
N PHE A 51 20.85 1.20 -11.68
CA PHE A 51 22.08 0.98 -12.41
C PHE A 51 23.19 0.69 -11.42
N ILE A 52 23.85 -0.44 -11.59
CA ILE A 52 24.98 -0.88 -10.76
C ILE A 52 26.22 -0.88 -11.63
N TYR A 53 27.18 -0.05 -11.25
CA TYR A 53 28.47 0.09 -11.90
C TYR A 53 29.54 -0.61 -11.09
N GLU A 54 30.55 -1.14 -11.76
CA GLU A 54 31.78 -1.57 -11.15
C GLU A 54 32.91 -0.60 -11.49
N LYS A 55 33.91 -0.53 -10.62
CA LYS A 55 35.04 0.35 -10.84
C LYS A 55 36.00 -0.25 -11.85
N ILE A 56 36.36 0.55 -12.84
CA ILE A 56 37.36 0.23 -13.87
C ILE A 56 38.43 1.33 -13.88
N GLU A 57 39.49 1.17 -14.67
CA GLU A 57 40.34 2.28 -15.04
C GLU A 57 39.56 3.24 -15.97
N PRO A 58 39.70 4.57 -15.81
CA PRO A 58 39.07 5.53 -16.70
C PRO A 58 39.35 5.20 -18.15
N SER A 59 38.30 5.03 -18.97
CA SER A 59 38.41 4.58 -20.34
C SER A 59 37.48 5.39 -21.23
N ASP A 60 37.91 5.69 -22.43
CA ASP A 60 37.07 6.34 -23.45
C ASP A 60 36.36 5.26 -24.26
N LEU A 61 35.16 4.91 -23.78
CA LEU A 61 34.31 3.91 -24.39
C LEU A 61 33.13 4.58 -25.07
N GLU A 62 32.75 4.05 -26.22
CA GLU A 62 31.51 4.38 -26.93
C GLU A 62 30.47 3.29 -26.66
N PHE A 63 29.22 3.68 -26.40
CA PHE A 63 28.13 2.75 -26.13
C PHE A 63 27.07 2.81 -27.21
N SER A 64 26.49 1.66 -27.52
CA SER A 64 25.34 1.52 -28.41
C SER A 64 24.25 0.68 -27.73
N ILE A 65 23.03 1.20 -27.72
CA ILE A 65 21.86 0.54 -27.14
C ILE A 65 20.88 0.19 -28.25
N THR A 66 20.76 -1.07 -28.53
CA THR A 66 19.99 -1.58 -29.64
C THR A 66 18.66 -2.17 -29.18
N PRO A 67 17.51 -1.67 -29.65
CA PRO A 67 16.23 -2.34 -29.44
C PRO A 67 16.24 -3.71 -30.13
N TYR A 68 15.85 -4.71 -29.34
CA TYR A 68 15.86 -6.09 -29.79
C TYR A 68 14.49 -6.71 -29.68
N GLU A 69 14.18 -7.67 -30.53
CA GLU A 69 12.87 -8.31 -30.59
C GLU A 69 12.36 -8.80 -29.24
N VAL A 70 11.08 -8.63 -29.04
CA VAL A 70 10.40 -8.70 -27.76
C VAL A 70 10.35 -10.13 -27.21
N GLU A 71 11.10 -10.37 -26.15
CA GLU A 71 10.75 -11.46 -25.24
C GLU A 71 9.38 -11.16 -24.61
N THR A 72 8.45 -12.10 -24.71
CA THR A 72 7.18 -11.99 -23.98
C THR A 72 7.33 -12.57 -22.58
N ALA A 73 6.28 -12.45 -21.75
CA ALA A 73 6.23 -13.14 -20.46
C ALA A 73 6.39 -14.67 -20.62
N PHE A 74 6.04 -15.22 -21.79
CA PHE A 74 5.96 -16.66 -22.06
C PHE A 74 7.01 -17.16 -23.07
N THR A 75 7.63 -16.28 -23.83
CA THR A 75 8.62 -16.62 -24.83
C THR A 75 9.97 -16.00 -24.52
N ARG A 76 11.02 -16.76 -24.71
CA ARG A 76 12.41 -16.31 -24.68
C ARG A 76 13.04 -16.74 -25.98
N LYS A 77 13.86 -15.90 -26.60
CA LYS A 77 14.71 -16.33 -27.72
C LYS A 77 15.66 -17.43 -27.24
N SER A 78 16.01 -18.29 -28.12
CA SER A 78 16.95 -19.38 -27.81
C SER A 78 18.28 -18.79 -27.34
N LYS A 79 19.03 -19.57 -26.59
CA LYS A 79 20.37 -19.15 -26.18
C LYS A 79 21.29 -19.04 -27.37
N GLU A 80 21.08 -19.92 -28.34
CA GLU A 80 21.80 -19.98 -29.60
C GLU A 80 21.60 -18.71 -30.44
N GLU A 81 20.36 -18.22 -30.59
CA GLU A 81 20.06 -16.97 -31.31
C GLU A 81 20.73 -15.76 -30.67
N LEU A 82 20.80 -15.73 -29.31
CA LEU A 82 21.48 -14.66 -28.60
C LEU A 82 23.00 -14.72 -28.79
N GLU A 83 23.60 -15.93 -28.74
CA GLU A 83 25.02 -16.17 -28.96
C GLU A 83 25.41 -15.83 -30.39
N GLU A 84 24.57 -16.18 -31.36
CA GLU A 84 24.76 -15.82 -32.77
C GLU A 84 24.77 -14.30 -32.93
N PHE A 85 23.79 -13.59 -32.38
CA PHE A 85 23.73 -12.14 -32.48
C PHE A 85 24.93 -11.45 -31.78
N GLN A 86 25.40 -11.98 -30.64
CA GLN A 86 26.60 -11.48 -29.95
C GLN A 86 27.87 -11.74 -30.83
N THR A 87 27.93 -12.87 -31.51
CA THR A 87 29.05 -13.18 -32.39
C THR A 87 29.09 -12.23 -33.60
N VAL A 88 27.94 -11.96 -34.19
CA VAL A 88 27.80 -11.00 -35.29
C VAL A 88 28.18 -9.59 -34.81
N SER A 89 27.65 -9.15 -33.67
CA SER A 89 27.97 -7.82 -33.13
C SER A 89 29.46 -7.65 -32.86
N LYS A 90 30.12 -8.69 -32.34
CA LYS A 90 31.57 -8.71 -32.14
C LYS A 90 32.37 -8.63 -33.44
N SER A 91 31.90 -9.31 -34.49
CA SER A 91 32.57 -9.27 -35.79
C SER A 91 32.53 -7.89 -36.47
N VAL A 92 31.58 -7.03 -36.09
CA VAL A 92 31.46 -5.66 -36.56
C VAL A 92 32.01 -4.63 -35.57
N GLY A 93 32.72 -5.07 -34.52
CA GLY A 93 33.48 -4.21 -33.61
C GLY A 93 32.79 -3.84 -32.32
N TRP A 94 31.67 -4.47 -31.95
CA TRP A 94 30.93 -4.18 -30.71
C TRP A 94 30.97 -5.33 -29.70
N ASP A 95 31.42 -5.09 -28.50
CA ASP A 95 31.39 -6.04 -27.40
C ASP A 95 30.06 -5.93 -26.61
N TYR A 96 29.45 -7.09 -26.38
CA TYR A 96 28.20 -7.17 -25.61
C TYR A 96 28.46 -6.92 -24.12
N VAL A 97 27.70 -6.01 -23.51
CA VAL A 97 27.79 -5.67 -22.10
C VAL A 97 26.68 -6.37 -21.30
N LEU A 98 25.44 -6.02 -21.55
CA LEU A 98 24.28 -6.59 -20.85
C LEU A 98 22.98 -6.33 -21.61
N LYS A 99 21.90 -6.97 -21.14
CA LYS A 99 20.55 -6.65 -21.61
C LYS A 99 19.65 -6.18 -20.48
N THR A 100 18.73 -5.29 -20.79
CA THR A 100 17.65 -4.88 -19.92
C THR A 100 16.35 -4.80 -20.72
N PHE A 101 15.29 -5.49 -20.27
CA PHE A 101 14.03 -5.64 -21.02
C PHE A 101 14.26 -6.06 -22.49
N ASN A 102 13.98 -5.16 -23.43
CA ASN A 102 14.11 -5.36 -24.87
C ASN A 102 15.24 -4.51 -25.48
N LEU A 103 16.20 -4.10 -24.67
CA LEU A 103 17.36 -3.29 -25.07
C LEU A 103 18.63 -4.09 -24.76
N HIS A 104 19.50 -4.19 -25.73
CA HIS A 104 20.82 -4.76 -25.61
C HIS A 104 21.85 -3.64 -25.60
N ILE A 105 22.83 -3.71 -24.73
CA ILE A 105 23.85 -2.70 -24.53
C ILE A 105 25.17 -3.27 -24.95
N TYR A 106 25.85 -2.53 -25.82
CA TYR A 106 27.16 -2.84 -26.37
C TYR A 106 28.12 -1.72 -26.06
N CYS A 107 29.41 -2.00 -26.08
CA CYS A 107 30.46 -0.99 -26.03
C CYS A 107 31.62 -1.33 -26.96
N LYS A 108 32.43 -0.32 -27.30
CA LYS A 108 33.69 -0.41 -27.97
C LYS A 108 34.63 0.66 -27.45
N GLU A 109 35.94 0.57 -27.74
CA GLU A 109 36.85 1.67 -27.56
C GLU A 109 36.53 2.78 -28.59
N ALA A 110 36.60 4.04 -28.19
CA ALA A 110 36.15 5.17 -29.01
C ALA A 110 37.01 5.29 -30.32
N ASP A 111 38.26 4.85 -30.27
CA ASP A 111 39.18 4.88 -31.42
C ASP A 111 39.06 3.65 -32.35
N GLN A 112 38.30 2.62 -31.95
CA GLN A 112 38.09 1.44 -32.78
C GLN A 112 37.01 1.64 -33.82
N PRO A 113 37.26 1.32 -35.10
CA PRO A 113 36.23 1.37 -36.14
C PRO A 113 35.18 0.29 -35.91
N ALA A 114 33.92 0.65 -35.99
CA ALA A 114 32.81 -0.31 -35.92
C ALA A 114 31.70 0.12 -36.87
N ILE A 115 30.93 -0.86 -37.35
CA ILE A 115 29.73 -0.61 -38.15
C ILE A 115 28.55 -0.50 -37.22
N ASP A 116 27.68 0.47 -37.45
CA ASP A 116 26.45 0.62 -36.64
C ASP A 116 25.63 -0.66 -36.66
N LEU A 117 25.15 -1.05 -35.46
CA LEU A 117 24.37 -2.28 -35.29
C LEU A 117 22.97 -2.20 -35.90
N GLN A 118 22.46 -0.99 -36.14
CA GLN A 118 21.18 -0.73 -36.80
C GLN A 118 21.31 0.46 -37.75
N THR A 119 21.52 0.21 -39.01
CA THR A 119 21.65 1.20 -40.09
C THR A 119 20.32 1.58 -40.74
N ASP A 120 19.31 0.71 -40.65
CA ASP A 120 17.97 0.91 -41.22
C ASP A 120 17.04 1.54 -40.18
N GLU A 121 16.78 2.83 -40.32
CA GLU A 121 15.89 3.61 -39.42
C GLU A 121 14.43 3.14 -39.51
N GLU A 122 13.96 2.62 -40.64
CA GLU A 122 12.61 2.09 -40.77
C GLU A 122 12.44 0.80 -39.96
N GLU A 123 13.39 -0.12 -40.08
CA GLU A 123 13.37 -1.38 -39.29
C GLU A 123 13.54 -1.12 -37.80
N LYS A 124 14.43 -0.22 -37.44
CA LYS A 124 14.61 0.27 -36.06
C LYS A 124 13.30 0.83 -35.49
N PHE A 125 12.62 1.70 -36.27
CA PHE A 125 11.35 2.25 -35.83
C PHE A 125 10.24 1.19 -35.70
N LYS A 126 10.13 0.22 -36.61
CA LYS A 126 9.18 -0.90 -36.49
C LYS A 126 9.37 -1.65 -35.17
N THR A 127 10.61 -1.91 -34.80
CA THR A 127 10.93 -2.56 -33.51
C THR A 127 10.54 -1.68 -32.30
N LEU A 128 10.88 -0.39 -32.31
CA LEU A 128 10.50 0.57 -31.28
C LEU A 128 8.98 0.74 -31.18
N GLU A 129 8.29 0.80 -32.31
CA GLU A 129 6.83 0.90 -32.36
C GLU A 129 6.16 -0.31 -31.74
N PHE A 130 6.64 -1.52 -32.05
CA PHE A 130 6.12 -2.75 -31.45
C PHE A 130 6.31 -2.76 -29.92
N ILE A 131 7.50 -2.41 -29.43
CA ILE A 131 7.80 -2.33 -27.99
C ILE A 131 6.90 -1.27 -27.33
N GLY A 132 6.81 -0.09 -27.92
CA GLY A 132 6.01 1.03 -27.40
C GLY A 132 4.51 0.72 -27.32
N LYS A 133 3.93 0.13 -28.36
CA LYS A 133 2.53 -0.34 -28.36
C LYS A 133 2.26 -1.34 -27.24
N LYS A 134 3.19 -2.27 -27.00
CA LYS A 134 3.06 -3.25 -25.91
C LYS A 134 3.15 -2.61 -24.54
N GLN A 135 4.05 -1.65 -24.32
CA GLN A 135 4.14 -0.87 -23.09
C GLN A 135 2.86 -0.05 -22.86
N LEU A 136 2.34 0.63 -23.88
CA LEU A 136 1.07 1.36 -23.82
C LEU A 136 -0.09 0.45 -23.42
N LYS A 137 -0.20 -0.75 -24.02
CA LYS A 137 -1.25 -1.72 -23.66
C LYS A 137 -1.18 -2.09 -22.17
N SER A 138 0.02 -2.31 -21.64
CA SER A 138 0.20 -2.58 -20.22
C SER A 138 -0.22 -1.41 -19.34
N LEU A 139 0.15 -0.18 -19.70
CA LEU A 139 -0.21 1.03 -18.96
C LEU A 139 -1.72 1.30 -18.99
N TYR A 140 -2.40 1.06 -20.13
CA TYR A 140 -3.86 1.19 -20.25
C TYR A 140 -4.63 0.21 -19.37
N ILE A 141 -4.07 -0.95 -19.06
CA ILE A 141 -4.66 -1.93 -18.16
C ILE A 141 -4.37 -1.58 -16.70
N LEU A 142 -3.12 -1.25 -16.39
CA LEU A 142 -2.68 -1.03 -15.00
C LEU A 142 -3.15 0.32 -14.43
N THR A 143 -3.20 1.38 -15.24
CA THR A 143 -3.58 2.72 -14.76
C THR A 143 -5.00 2.77 -14.19
N PRO A 144 -6.06 2.22 -14.83
CA PRO A 144 -7.39 2.14 -14.24
C PRO A 144 -7.45 1.32 -12.95
N ILE A 145 -6.69 0.22 -12.86
CA ILE A 145 -6.60 -0.61 -11.65
C ILE A 145 -6.02 0.22 -10.50
N PHE A 146 -4.93 0.95 -10.73
CA PHE A 146 -4.35 1.84 -9.73
C PHE A 146 -5.28 3.00 -9.36
N LEU A 147 -6.04 3.56 -10.31
CA LEU A 147 -7.06 4.57 -10.04
C LEU A 147 -8.15 4.03 -9.11
N PHE A 148 -8.65 2.83 -9.35
CA PHE A 148 -9.65 2.18 -8.49
C PHE A 148 -9.12 1.97 -7.07
N PHE A 149 -7.90 1.45 -6.90
CA PHE A 149 -7.29 1.30 -5.59
C PHE A 149 -7.03 2.65 -4.90
N SER A 150 -6.60 3.67 -5.66
CA SER A 150 -6.45 5.03 -5.12
C SER A 150 -7.76 5.59 -4.60
N TRP A 151 -8.83 5.44 -5.35
CA TRP A 151 -10.17 5.87 -4.94
C TRP A 151 -10.59 5.19 -3.64
N SER A 152 -10.39 3.86 -3.53
CA SER A 152 -10.71 3.10 -2.32
C SER A 152 -9.90 3.56 -1.10
N ILE A 153 -8.61 3.85 -1.28
CA ILE A 153 -7.72 4.31 -0.20
C ILE A 153 -8.08 5.74 0.21
N LEU A 154 -8.24 6.65 -0.75
CA LEU A 154 -8.60 8.04 -0.48
C LEU A 154 -10.00 8.15 0.12
N GLY A 155 -10.98 7.41 -0.43
CA GLY A 155 -12.32 7.32 0.13
C GLY A 155 -12.31 6.84 1.58
N GLY A 156 -11.49 5.84 1.89
CA GLY A 156 -11.28 5.38 3.27
C GLY A 156 -10.59 6.40 4.18
N LEU A 157 -9.62 7.19 3.66
CA LEU A 157 -8.96 8.25 4.45
C LEU A 157 -9.88 9.42 4.75
N PHE A 158 -10.70 9.84 3.77
CA PHE A 158 -11.62 10.98 3.93
C PHE A 158 -12.97 10.58 4.53
N GLY A 159 -13.48 9.38 4.20
CA GLY A 159 -14.77 8.88 4.63
C GLY A 159 -14.74 8.06 5.93
N GLY A 160 -13.66 7.37 6.21
CA GLY A 160 -13.52 6.43 7.33
C GLY A 160 -12.26 6.68 8.15
N THR A 161 -12.43 6.80 9.42
CA THR A 161 -11.34 7.12 10.36
C THR A 161 -10.60 5.87 10.85
N GLY A 162 -11.09 4.66 10.54
CA GLY A 162 -10.35 3.42 10.79
C GLY A 162 -8.96 3.42 10.12
N LEU A 163 -8.79 4.20 9.04
CA LEU A 163 -7.50 4.34 8.36
C LEU A 163 -6.55 5.33 9.05
N LEU A 164 -7.01 6.20 9.97
CA LEU A 164 -6.13 7.08 10.74
C LEU A 164 -5.16 6.31 11.65
N LYS A 165 -5.54 5.11 12.08
CA LYS A 165 -4.68 4.23 12.89
C LYS A 165 -3.76 3.34 12.03
N ARG A 166 -4.07 3.16 10.76
CA ARG A 166 -3.32 2.29 9.84
C ARG A 166 -2.19 3.04 9.15
N GLY A 167 -1.02 3.06 9.77
CA GLY A 167 0.16 3.75 9.26
C GLY A 167 0.58 3.33 7.85
N SER A 168 0.45 2.06 7.48
CA SER A 168 0.74 1.58 6.12
C SER A 168 -0.12 2.27 5.06
N VAL A 169 -1.40 2.53 5.35
CA VAL A 169 -2.30 3.24 4.43
C VAL A 169 -1.91 4.70 4.29
N GLN A 170 -1.53 5.37 5.39
CA GLN A 170 -1.09 6.77 5.36
C GLN A 170 0.18 6.95 4.56
N ILE A 171 1.13 6.02 4.68
CA ILE A 171 2.41 6.08 3.96
C ILE A 171 2.24 5.74 2.48
N ILE A 172 1.34 4.80 2.12
CA ILE A 172 1.09 4.43 0.72
C ILE A 172 0.20 5.45 -0.01
N SER A 173 -0.59 6.23 0.70
CA SER A 173 -1.53 7.18 0.11
C SER A 173 -0.91 8.23 -0.82
N PRO A 174 0.31 8.78 -0.61
CA PRO A 174 0.97 9.64 -1.58
C PRO A 174 1.66 8.87 -2.72
N VAL A 175 2.08 7.63 -2.48
CA VAL A 175 2.82 6.81 -3.45
C VAL A 175 1.95 6.43 -4.64
N ILE A 176 0.70 6.04 -4.39
CA ILE A 176 -0.21 5.58 -5.44
C ILE A 176 -0.61 6.71 -6.40
N PRO A 177 -1.12 7.88 -5.95
CA PRO A 177 -1.42 9.01 -6.84
C PRO A 177 -0.20 9.47 -7.64
N PHE A 178 0.98 9.50 -7.01
CA PHE A 178 2.21 9.83 -7.70
C PHE A 178 2.55 8.81 -8.81
N GLY A 179 2.42 7.51 -8.54
CA GLY A 179 2.58 6.45 -9.54
C GLY A 179 1.58 6.56 -10.69
N ILE A 180 0.34 6.98 -10.42
CA ILE A 180 -0.69 7.23 -11.45
C ILE A 180 -0.28 8.41 -12.33
N LEU A 181 0.13 9.53 -11.74
CA LEU A 181 0.60 10.69 -12.49
C LEU A 181 1.77 10.34 -13.41
N LEU A 182 2.71 9.51 -12.92
CA LEU A 182 3.81 8.98 -13.74
C LEU A 182 3.30 8.11 -14.88
N SER A 183 2.35 7.22 -14.63
CA SER A 183 1.78 6.34 -15.64
C SER A 183 1.07 7.14 -16.73
N ILE A 184 0.28 8.14 -16.36
CA ILE A 184 -0.41 9.04 -17.29
C ILE A 184 0.62 9.83 -18.13
N LYS A 185 1.63 10.44 -17.48
CA LYS A 185 2.72 11.12 -18.17
C LYS A 185 3.40 10.19 -19.20
N ASN A 186 3.71 8.96 -18.81
CA ASN A 186 4.36 7.98 -19.68
C ASN A 186 3.46 7.58 -20.86
N ILE A 187 2.15 7.45 -20.67
CA ILE A 187 1.19 7.19 -21.75
C ILE A 187 1.24 8.33 -22.78
N PHE A 188 1.11 9.58 -22.34
CA PHE A 188 1.15 10.74 -23.24
C PHE A 188 2.48 10.84 -23.97
N HIS A 189 3.59 10.67 -23.27
CA HIS A 189 4.92 10.76 -23.85
C HIS A 189 5.17 9.67 -24.89
N MET A 190 4.83 8.43 -24.57
CA MET A 190 4.99 7.31 -25.50
C MET A 190 4.11 7.47 -26.75
N ARG A 191 2.84 7.90 -26.58
CA ARG A 191 1.96 8.17 -27.73
C ARG A 191 2.50 9.26 -28.62
N LYS A 192 3.00 10.36 -28.03
CA LYS A 192 3.61 11.46 -28.77
C LYS A 192 4.83 10.96 -29.56
N PHE A 193 5.76 10.28 -28.89
CA PHE A 193 6.96 9.72 -29.52
C PHE A 193 6.63 8.81 -30.72
N LEU A 194 5.70 7.88 -30.56
CA LEU A 194 5.33 6.96 -31.63
C LEU A 194 4.61 7.66 -32.79
N LYS A 195 3.81 8.69 -32.50
CA LYS A 195 3.12 9.46 -33.56
C LYS A 195 4.11 10.29 -34.38
N GLU A 196 4.94 11.08 -33.72
CA GLU A 196 5.90 11.99 -34.38
C GLU A 196 6.91 11.19 -35.23
N ASN A 197 7.48 10.14 -34.66
CA ASN A 197 8.45 9.33 -35.39
C ASN A 197 7.84 8.50 -36.54
N ARG A 198 6.57 8.11 -36.46
CA ARG A 198 5.88 7.51 -37.60
C ARG A 198 5.74 8.49 -38.77
N GLU A 199 5.55 9.78 -38.49
CA GLU A 199 5.50 10.83 -39.50
C GLU A 199 6.90 11.12 -40.05
N ASN A 200 7.93 11.16 -39.19
CA ASN A 200 9.33 11.34 -39.61
C ASN A 200 9.79 10.25 -40.57
N ILE A 201 9.56 8.98 -40.23
CA ILE A 201 9.95 7.84 -41.11
C ILE A 201 9.23 7.91 -42.45
N LYS A 202 7.93 8.25 -42.51
CA LYS A 202 7.20 8.43 -43.76
C LYS A 202 7.79 9.56 -44.64
N LEU A 203 8.42 10.54 -44.04
CA LEU A 203 9.09 11.66 -44.72
C LEU A 203 10.56 11.37 -45.01
N GLY A 204 11.06 10.15 -44.72
CA GLY A 204 12.47 9.77 -44.90
C GLY A 204 13.42 10.48 -43.94
N ARG A 205 12.90 10.89 -42.74
CA ARG A 205 13.69 11.52 -41.69
C ARG A 205 14.06 10.50 -40.62
N ASP A 206 15.13 10.78 -39.89
CA ASP A 206 15.61 9.94 -38.79
C ASP A 206 14.65 9.98 -37.59
N ILE A 207 14.80 9.00 -36.69
CA ILE A 207 14.05 8.92 -35.43
C ILE A 207 14.53 10.03 -34.49
N GLU A 208 13.61 10.85 -34.04
CA GLU A 208 13.88 11.92 -33.08
C GLU A 208 13.66 11.44 -31.63
N PHE A 209 14.71 11.51 -30.82
CA PHE A 209 14.70 11.17 -29.41
C PHE A 209 14.67 12.41 -28.51
N SER A 210 14.09 12.31 -27.32
CA SER A 210 13.96 13.43 -26.40
C SER A 210 15.09 13.44 -25.35
N SER A 211 16.20 14.12 -25.67
CA SER A 211 17.36 14.25 -24.77
C SER A 211 17.08 15.08 -23.49
N SER A 212 16.26 16.12 -23.61
CA SER A 212 16.02 17.07 -22.49
C SER A 212 15.29 16.50 -21.28
N LYS A 213 14.67 15.33 -21.42
CA LYS A 213 13.83 14.72 -20.38
C LYS A 213 14.58 13.75 -19.44
N PHE A 214 15.79 13.35 -19.80
CA PHE A 214 16.57 12.41 -19.01
C PHE A 214 16.78 12.86 -17.56
N ARG A 215 17.19 14.10 -17.34
CA ARG A 215 17.39 14.66 -15.98
C ARG A 215 16.08 14.69 -15.18
N LEU A 216 14.97 15.06 -15.82
CA LEU A 216 13.66 15.09 -15.16
C LEU A 216 13.16 13.70 -14.79
N GLU A 217 13.36 12.72 -15.66
CA GLU A 217 13.00 11.32 -15.39
C GLU A 217 13.80 10.74 -14.23
N LYS A 218 15.11 11.02 -14.16
CA LYS A 218 15.97 10.65 -13.05
C LYS A 218 15.50 11.25 -11.72
N ILE A 219 15.19 12.55 -11.68
CA ILE A 219 14.66 13.23 -10.48
C ILE A 219 13.34 12.61 -10.04
N THR A 220 12.43 12.37 -10.99
CA THR A 220 11.10 11.82 -10.72
C THR A 220 11.18 10.40 -10.18
N LEU A 221 12.04 9.57 -10.74
CA LEU A 221 12.30 8.21 -10.24
C LEU A 221 12.93 8.23 -8.84
N SER A 222 13.93 9.10 -8.63
CA SER A 222 14.59 9.24 -7.33
C SER A 222 13.60 9.67 -6.26
N LEU A 223 12.70 10.61 -6.56
CA LEU A 223 11.62 11.02 -5.66
C LEU A 223 10.65 9.87 -5.36
N PHE A 224 10.28 9.09 -6.38
CA PHE A 224 9.41 7.93 -6.19
C PHE A 224 10.06 6.87 -5.29
N LEU A 225 11.33 6.53 -5.53
CA LEU A 225 12.07 5.60 -4.69
C LEU A 225 12.22 6.11 -3.25
N PHE A 226 12.46 7.42 -3.08
CA PHE A 226 12.50 8.06 -1.77
C PHE A 226 11.17 7.93 -1.00
N LEU A 227 10.03 8.05 -1.68
CA LEU A 227 8.71 7.84 -1.07
C LEU A 227 8.46 6.38 -0.63
N LEU A 228 9.17 5.39 -1.21
CA LEU A 228 9.05 3.99 -0.79
C LEU A 228 9.85 3.68 0.49
N ILE A 229 10.85 4.48 0.85
CA ILE A 229 11.67 4.26 2.06
C ILE A 229 10.83 4.30 3.34
N PRO A 230 9.99 5.33 3.60
CA PRO A 230 9.13 5.37 4.78
C PRO A 230 8.17 4.18 4.85
N LEU A 231 7.67 3.70 3.70
CA LEU A 231 6.81 2.52 3.64
C LEU A 231 7.56 1.25 4.10
N ALA A 232 8.78 1.05 3.59
CA ALA A 232 9.61 -0.08 3.98
C ALA A 232 9.99 -0.03 5.48
N LEU A 233 10.40 1.15 5.97
CA LEU A 233 10.74 1.35 7.39
C LEU A 233 9.53 1.12 8.30
N HIS A 234 8.35 1.63 7.91
CA HIS A 234 7.12 1.39 8.67
C HIS A 234 6.74 -0.09 8.69
N TYR A 235 6.89 -0.80 7.57
CA TYR A 235 6.64 -2.23 7.50
C TYR A 235 7.58 -3.02 8.42
N LEU A 236 8.87 -2.69 8.40
CA LEU A 236 9.86 -3.29 9.29
C LEU A 236 9.57 -2.97 10.76
N TYR A 237 9.21 -1.73 11.08
CA TYR A 237 8.80 -1.32 12.42
C TYR A 237 7.62 -2.15 12.94
N ASN A 238 6.58 -2.36 12.13
CA ASN A 238 5.43 -3.19 12.51
C ASN A 238 5.82 -4.65 12.77
N ILE A 239 6.76 -5.23 12.00
CA ILE A 239 7.21 -6.61 12.20
C ILE A 239 8.10 -6.73 13.44
N PHE A 240 9.12 -5.90 13.56
CA PHE A 240 10.19 -6.12 14.54
C PHE A 240 9.93 -5.43 15.88
N VAL A 241 9.29 -4.26 15.86
CA VAL A 241 9.03 -3.48 17.09
C VAL A 241 7.64 -3.77 17.64
N LEU A 242 6.61 -3.62 16.81
CA LEU A 242 5.24 -3.91 17.25
C LEU A 242 4.91 -5.41 17.28
N ARG A 243 5.82 -6.26 16.78
CA ARG A 243 5.63 -7.72 16.69
C ARG A 243 4.28 -8.11 16.08
N ASN A 244 3.81 -7.31 15.12
CA ASN A 244 2.52 -7.53 14.47
C ASN A 244 2.57 -8.75 13.56
N LYS A 245 2.09 -9.88 14.05
CA LYS A 245 2.07 -11.16 13.32
C LYS A 245 1.28 -11.09 12.02
N ILE A 246 0.26 -10.23 11.94
CA ILE A 246 -0.55 -10.03 10.72
C ILE A 246 0.34 -9.54 9.58
N MET A 247 1.30 -8.64 9.85
CA MET A 247 2.23 -8.15 8.84
C MET A 247 3.16 -9.25 8.32
N VAL A 248 3.59 -10.16 9.18
CA VAL A 248 4.37 -11.34 8.76
C VAL A 248 3.51 -12.25 7.87
N ILE A 249 2.27 -12.48 8.26
CA ILE A 249 1.33 -13.32 7.50
C ILE A 249 1.07 -12.74 6.10
N ILE A 250 0.88 -11.43 5.98
CA ILE A 250 0.72 -10.74 4.68
C ILE A 250 1.98 -10.85 3.80
N ALA A 251 3.17 -10.95 4.38
CA ALA A 251 4.41 -11.12 3.64
C ALA A 251 4.51 -12.50 2.97
N ILE A 252 3.92 -13.54 3.52
CA ILE A 252 4.03 -14.91 3.02
C ILE A 252 3.59 -15.05 1.56
N PRO A 253 2.38 -14.61 1.14
CA PRO A 253 1.97 -14.66 -0.26
C PRO A 253 2.89 -13.88 -1.21
N ILE A 254 3.42 -12.74 -0.74
CA ILE A 254 4.36 -11.91 -1.53
C ILE A 254 5.66 -12.68 -1.77
N ILE A 255 6.21 -13.31 -0.73
CA ILE A 255 7.45 -14.11 -0.80
C ILE A 255 7.23 -15.33 -1.70
N ILE A 256 6.12 -16.04 -1.54
CA ILE A 256 5.78 -17.21 -2.38
C ILE A 256 5.60 -16.78 -3.84
N GLY A 257 4.92 -15.64 -4.08
CA GLY A 257 4.77 -15.08 -5.41
C GLY A 257 6.11 -14.72 -6.06
N ALA A 258 7.03 -14.12 -5.29
CA ALA A 258 8.36 -13.79 -5.75
C ALA A 258 9.18 -15.05 -6.08
N ILE A 259 9.17 -16.06 -5.19
CA ILE A 259 9.84 -17.36 -5.41
C ILE A 259 9.24 -18.07 -6.62
N GLY A 260 7.91 -18.18 -6.70
CA GLY A 260 7.20 -18.77 -7.82
C GLY A 260 7.53 -18.10 -9.15
N GLY A 261 7.58 -16.74 -9.16
CA GLY A 261 8.01 -15.98 -10.33
C GLY A 261 9.45 -16.24 -10.75
N LEU A 262 10.36 -16.38 -9.78
CA LEU A 262 11.76 -16.74 -10.06
C LEU A 262 11.87 -18.17 -10.62
N LEU A 263 11.16 -19.14 -10.04
CA LEU A 263 11.13 -20.52 -10.50
C LEU A 263 10.54 -20.61 -11.91
N TYR A 264 9.42 -19.92 -12.17
CA TYR A 264 8.83 -19.83 -13.49
C TYR A 264 9.82 -19.29 -14.52
N ARG A 265 10.50 -18.17 -14.21
CA ARG A 265 11.50 -17.55 -15.10
C ARG A 265 12.69 -18.46 -15.35
N ARG A 266 13.09 -19.24 -14.38
CA ARG A 266 14.27 -20.11 -14.46
C ARG A 266 14.00 -21.43 -15.19
N PHE A 267 12.84 -22.05 -14.95
CA PHE A 267 12.58 -23.43 -15.40
C PHE A 267 11.48 -23.53 -16.48
N VAL A 268 10.42 -22.74 -16.39
CA VAL A 268 9.27 -22.87 -17.30
C VAL A 268 9.44 -21.99 -18.54
N LYS A 269 9.78 -20.73 -18.37
CA LYS A 269 9.93 -19.77 -19.48
C LYS A 269 10.96 -20.20 -20.53
N PRO A 270 12.16 -20.69 -20.18
CA PRO A 270 13.18 -21.10 -21.15
C PRO A 270 12.96 -22.51 -21.71
N SER A 271 11.98 -23.28 -21.25
CA SER A 271 11.74 -24.64 -21.73
C SER A 271 11.32 -24.65 -23.21
N ASN A 272 11.70 -25.70 -23.94
CA ASN A 272 11.31 -25.93 -25.36
C ASN A 272 9.84 -26.41 -25.49
N LYS A 273 9.04 -26.32 -24.42
CA LYS A 273 7.62 -26.69 -24.40
C LYS A 273 6.75 -25.66 -25.12
N SER A 274 5.57 -26.10 -25.53
CA SER A 274 4.61 -25.26 -26.25
C SER A 274 4.20 -23.99 -25.46
N LEU A 275 3.75 -22.98 -26.18
CA LEU A 275 3.23 -21.74 -25.58
C LEU A 275 2.08 -22.01 -24.61
N GLY A 276 1.22 -23.01 -24.91
CA GLY A 276 0.14 -23.45 -24.04
C GLY A 276 0.65 -23.96 -22.68
N TYR A 277 1.68 -24.80 -22.69
CA TYR A 277 2.35 -25.26 -21.47
C TYR A 277 2.90 -24.12 -20.61
N LYS A 278 3.55 -23.14 -21.23
CA LYS A 278 4.11 -21.98 -20.52
C LYS A 278 3.02 -21.09 -19.91
N LYS A 279 1.93 -20.85 -20.66
CA LYS A 279 0.76 -20.14 -20.12
C LYS A 279 0.11 -20.89 -18.97
N PHE A 280 -0.08 -22.20 -19.12
CA PHE A 280 -0.62 -23.05 -18.05
C PHE A 280 0.25 -23.02 -16.79
N GLY A 281 1.58 -23.16 -16.92
CA GLY A 281 2.51 -23.04 -15.78
C GLY A 281 2.44 -21.68 -15.08
N PHE A 282 2.22 -20.59 -15.82
CA PHE A 282 2.03 -19.26 -15.26
C PHE A 282 0.71 -19.14 -14.49
N VAL A 283 -0.38 -19.64 -15.06
CA VAL A 283 -1.69 -19.67 -14.40
C VAL A 283 -1.64 -20.55 -13.14
N LEU A 284 -0.99 -21.71 -13.19
CA LEU A 284 -0.82 -22.59 -12.05
C LEU A 284 -0.03 -21.89 -10.92
N MET A 285 1.02 -21.16 -11.26
CA MET A 285 1.77 -20.34 -10.30
C MET A 285 0.88 -19.28 -9.65
N LEU A 286 0.08 -18.54 -10.41
CA LEU A 286 -0.84 -17.54 -9.87
C LEU A 286 -1.92 -18.18 -8.98
N ALA A 287 -2.48 -19.30 -9.41
CA ALA A 287 -3.46 -20.05 -8.63
C ALA A 287 -2.87 -20.53 -7.30
N SER A 288 -1.64 -21.05 -7.29
CA SER A 288 -0.96 -21.47 -6.06
C SER A 288 -0.75 -20.32 -5.06
N VAL A 289 -0.37 -19.14 -5.55
CA VAL A 289 -0.24 -17.93 -4.71
C VAL A 289 -1.60 -17.53 -4.14
N SER A 290 -2.66 -17.58 -4.95
CA SER A 290 -4.03 -17.25 -4.51
C SER A 290 -4.54 -18.25 -3.46
N ILE A 291 -4.34 -19.54 -3.68
CA ILE A 291 -4.72 -20.59 -2.71
C ILE A 291 -3.98 -20.42 -1.39
N VAL A 292 -2.65 -20.19 -1.45
CA VAL A 292 -1.88 -19.95 -0.23
C VAL A 292 -2.36 -18.68 0.48
N SER A 293 -2.68 -17.60 -0.26
CA SER A 293 -3.23 -16.37 0.33
C SER A 293 -4.55 -16.63 1.05
N LEU A 294 -5.45 -17.44 0.47
CA LEU A 294 -6.72 -17.82 1.09
C LEU A 294 -6.49 -18.68 2.33
N LEU A 295 -5.63 -19.70 2.26
CA LEU A 295 -5.29 -20.55 3.39
C LEU A 295 -4.67 -19.73 4.53
N VAL A 296 -3.70 -18.88 4.22
CA VAL A 296 -3.06 -17.99 5.21
C VAL A 296 -4.10 -17.06 5.84
N SER A 297 -5.03 -16.51 5.07
CA SER A 297 -6.13 -15.67 5.56
C SER A 297 -7.04 -16.43 6.52
N GLN A 298 -7.42 -17.68 6.19
CA GLN A 298 -8.26 -18.52 7.06
C GLN A 298 -7.53 -18.96 8.33
N PHE A 299 -6.28 -19.41 8.20
CA PHE A 299 -5.47 -19.80 9.36
C PHE A 299 -5.14 -18.64 10.27
N SER A 300 -4.97 -17.42 9.75
CA SER A 300 -4.74 -16.22 10.55
C SER A 300 -5.96 -15.84 11.37
N GLY A 301 -7.17 -15.99 10.82
CA GLY A 301 -8.42 -15.76 11.56
C GLY A 301 -8.63 -16.75 12.73
N LEU A 302 -8.15 -17.99 12.57
CA LEU A 302 -8.29 -19.04 13.59
C LEU A 302 -7.23 -18.95 14.72
N ASN A 303 -6.03 -18.47 14.42
CA ASN A 303 -4.90 -18.47 15.37
C ASN A 303 -4.59 -17.09 15.96
N VAL A 304 -5.04 -15.98 15.36
CA VAL A 304 -4.82 -14.63 15.92
C VAL A 304 -5.52 -14.51 17.26
N THR A 305 -6.73 -15.05 17.41
CA THR A 305 -7.47 -15.08 18.67
C THR A 305 -6.80 -15.96 19.73
N LYS A 306 -6.20 -17.11 19.35
CA LYS A 306 -5.50 -17.99 20.32
C LYS A 306 -4.12 -17.48 20.74
N THR A 307 -3.41 -16.75 19.87
CA THR A 307 -2.04 -16.30 20.15
C THR A 307 -2.02 -14.92 20.85
N ALA A 308 -3.07 -14.11 20.71
CA ALA A 308 -3.25 -12.92 21.52
C ALA A 308 -3.40 -13.24 23.01
N ARG A 309 -3.96 -14.42 23.33
CA ARG A 309 -4.18 -14.89 24.71
C ARG A 309 -2.91 -15.08 25.55
N VAL A 310 -1.75 -15.33 24.93
CA VAL A 310 -0.52 -15.75 25.65
C VAL A 310 0.41 -14.57 26.02
N TYR A 311 0.20 -13.39 25.46
CA TYR A 311 1.14 -12.25 25.65
C TYR A 311 0.64 -11.19 26.64
N LEU A 312 -0.44 -11.42 27.35
CA LEU A 312 -1.21 -10.38 28.03
C LEU A 312 -0.81 -10.06 29.47
N GLU A 313 -0.11 -10.97 30.17
CA GLU A 313 0.21 -10.69 31.58
C GLU A 313 1.35 -9.69 31.78
N ALA A 314 2.33 -9.65 30.86
CA ALA A 314 3.50 -8.79 31.01
C ALA A 314 3.32 -7.34 30.49
N ASP A 315 2.29 -7.08 29.67
CA ASP A 315 2.12 -5.77 28.97
C ASP A 315 0.94 -4.92 29.52
N LYS A 316 0.21 -5.41 30.53
CA LYS A 316 -0.95 -4.70 31.09
C LYS A 316 -0.60 -3.53 32.02
N GLU A 317 0.53 -3.62 32.75
CA GLU A 317 0.86 -2.70 33.84
C GLU A 317 1.00 -1.23 33.42
N ASP A 318 1.31 -0.96 32.14
CA ASP A 318 1.50 0.40 31.60
C ASP A 318 0.31 0.89 30.74
N LEU A 319 -0.79 0.14 30.66
CA LEU A 319 -1.91 0.48 29.80
C LEU A 319 -3.15 0.88 30.60
N ARG A 320 -3.75 2.00 30.22
CA ARG A 320 -5.04 2.47 30.74
C ARG A 320 -6.17 1.71 30.05
N ILE A 321 -6.56 0.57 30.61
CA ILE A 321 -7.55 -0.36 30.06
C ILE A 321 -8.54 -0.79 31.13
N LEU A 322 -9.77 -1.06 30.72
CA LEU A 322 -10.82 -1.62 31.59
C LEU A 322 -10.93 -3.10 31.37
N SER A 323 -11.01 -3.86 32.45
CA SER A 323 -11.26 -5.31 32.47
C SER A 323 -12.45 -5.67 33.34
N PHE A 324 -12.94 -6.90 33.27
CA PHE A 324 -14.01 -7.37 34.17
C PHE A 324 -13.55 -7.41 35.63
N ASN A 325 -12.25 -7.63 35.88
CA ASN A 325 -11.70 -7.64 37.23
C ASN A 325 -11.86 -6.29 37.95
N ASP A 326 -11.87 -5.17 37.21
CA ASP A 326 -12.04 -3.82 37.76
C ASP A 326 -13.48 -3.57 38.27
N PHE A 327 -14.43 -4.38 37.81
CA PHE A 327 -15.84 -4.31 38.16
C PHE A 327 -16.29 -5.50 39.03
N HIS A 328 -15.39 -6.07 39.84
CA HIS A 328 -15.67 -7.22 40.71
C HIS A 328 -16.25 -8.45 40.00
N SER A 329 -15.92 -8.62 38.74
CA SER A 329 -16.32 -9.76 37.92
C SER A 329 -15.07 -10.47 37.38
N GLU A 330 -15.12 -11.80 37.20
CA GLU A 330 -13.97 -12.54 36.70
C GLU A 330 -13.78 -12.31 35.20
N GLU A 331 -12.55 -11.96 34.80
CA GLU A 331 -12.12 -11.94 33.42
C GLU A 331 -11.66 -13.34 33.00
N GLU A 332 -12.34 -13.93 32.00
CA GLU A 332 -11.92 -15.23 31.45
C GLU A 332 -10.64 -15.09 30.62
N PHE A 333 -10.57 -14.06 29.79
CA PHE A 333 -9.39 -13.71 28.99
C PHE A 333 -9.52 -12.29 28.41
N GLY A 334 -8.41 -11.74 27.98
CA GLY A 334 -8.37 -10.45 27.31
C GLY A 334 -7.58 -10.48 26.01
N ASP A 335 -8.04 -9.74 25.00
CA ASP A 335 -7.38 -9.58 23.71
C ASP A 335 -6.81 -8.16 23.57
N LEU A 336 -5.50 -8.02 23.35
CA LEU A 336 -4.84 -6.74 23.15
C LEU A 336 -4.32 -6.59 21.72
N ILE A 337 -4.73 -5.52 21.05
CA ILE A 337 -4.27 -5.14 19.71
C ILE A 337 -3.58 -3.79 19.83
N LYS A 338 -2.27 -3.72 19.51
CA LYS A 338 -1.51 -2.46 19.47
C LYS A 338 -1.40 -1.98 18.03
N GLU A 339 -1.59 -0.67 17.81
CA GLU A 339 -1.50 -0.01 16.52
C GLU A 339 -0.66 1.25 16.63
N ALA A 340 -0.06 1.68 15.52
CA ALA A 340 0.62 2.96 15.43
C ALA A 340 0.59 3.50 14.00
N SER A 341 0.47 4.80 13.88
CA SER A 341 0.55 5.48 12.59
C SER A 341 1.21 6.86 12.75
N PRO A 342 1.68 7.50 11.66
CA PRO A 342 2.23 8.84 11.73
C PRO A 342 1.29 9.87 12.37
N LEU A 343 -0.02 9.73 12.17
CA LEU A 343 -1.03 10.64 12.73
C LEU A 343 -1.52 10.21 14.11
N VAL A 344 -1.42 8.92 14.45
CA VAL A 344 -1.83 8.34 15.74
C VAL A 344 -0.68 7.46 16.24
N PRO A 345 0.36 8.06 16.86
CA PRO A 345 1.60 7.35 17.21
C PRO A 345 1.42 6.27 18.28
N LYS A 346 0.38 6.37 19.09
CA LYS A 346 0.05 5.35 20.09
C LYS A 346 -1.44 5.05 20.03
N ALA A 347 -1.80 3.80 19.78
CA ALA A 347 -3.16 3.31 19.86
C ALA A 347 -3.16 1.83 20.28
N TYR A 348 -4.19 1.45 21.01
CA TYR A 348 -4.46 0.05 21.34
C TYR A 348 -5.95 -0.16 21.54
N THR A 349 -6.38 -1.39 21.30
CA THR A 349 -7.72 -1.87 21.63
C THR A 349 -7.57 -3.06 22.56
N TYR A 350 -8.20 -3.01 23.69
CA TYR A 350 -8.29 -4.12 24.63
C TYR A 350 -9.73 -4.58 24.74
N ILE A 351 -9.95 -5.87 24.63
CA ILE A 351 -11.26 -6.51 24.79
C ILE A 351 -11.14 -7.52 25.92
N SER A 352 -11.76 -7.18 27.06
CA SER A 352 -11.91 -8.09 28.18
C SER A 352 -13.17 -8.92 27.99
N HIS A 353 -13.06 -10.22 28.15
CA HIS A 353 -14.15 -11.19 28.02
C HIS A 353 -14.52 -11.74 29.40
N GLY A 354 -15.79 -11.60 29.78
CA GLY A 354 -16.37 -12.20 30.96
C GLY A 354 -17.08 -13.51 30.65
N SER A 355 -17.85 -14.01 31.59
CA SER A 355 -18.62 -15.25 31.44
C SER A 355 -19.66 -15.14 30.30
N GLY A 356 -19.71 -16.13 29.44
CA GLY A 356 -20.67 -16.20 28.32
C GLY A 356 -20.32 -15.30 27.15
N LYS A 357 -21.16 -14.31 26.82
CA LYS A 357 -20.96 -13.37 25.68
C LYS A 357 -20.62 -11.94 26.12
N GLU A 358 -20.43 -11.74 27.39
CA GLU A 358 -20.13 -10.40 27.91
C GLU A 358 -18.72 -9.95 27.51
N ARG A 359 -18.59 -8.68 27.18
CA ARG A 359 -17.30 -8.06 26.83
C ARG A 359 -17.24 -6.59 27.18
N ILE A 360 -16.08 -6.18 27.66
CA ILE A 360 -15.72 -4.77 27.85
C ILE A 360 -14.65 -4.44 26.81
N GLU A 361 -14.82 -3.35 26.09
CA GLU A 361 -13.88 -2.90 25.05
C GLU A 361 -13.36 -1.52 25.43
N THR A 362 -12.04 -1.39 25.54
CA THR A 362 -11.33 -0.14 25.70
C THR A 362 -10.48 0.11 24.47
N GLU A 363 -10.77 1.15 23.73
CA GLU A 363 -9.95 1.61 22.63
C GLU A 363 -9.33 2.96 23.03
N TYR A 364 -8.00 3.00 23.09
CA TYR A 364 -7.21 4.20 23.32
C TYR A 364 -6.53 4.66 22.04
N SER A 365 -6.44 5.98 21.86
CA SER A 365 -5.73 6.58 20.74
C SER A 365 -5.16 7.92 21.12
N LYS A 366 -3.86 8.13 20.88
CA LYS A 366 -3.20 9.43 21.01
C LYS A 366 -2.95 10.03 19.64
N GLY A 367 -3.61 11.15 19.34
CA GLY A 367 -3.37 11.91 18.12
C GLY A 367 -2.04 12.66 18.19
N ILE A 368 -1.42 12.93 17.05
CA ILE A 368 -0.21 13.79 16.95
C ILE A 368 -0.51 15.23 17.41
N ASN A 369 -1.76 15.64 17.36
CA ASN A 369 -2.26 16.93 17.82
C ASN A 369 -3.78 16.87 18.11
N ARG A 370 -4.29 17.94 18.70
CA ARG A 370 -5.71 18.10 19.04
C ARG A 370 -6.65 17.89 17.85
N SER A 371 -6.31 18.41 16.66
CA SER A 371 -7.17 18.26 15.46
C SER A 371 -7.36 16.81 15.03
N ILE A 372 -6.32 15.98 15.19
CA ILE A 372 -6.43 14.53 14.93
C ILE A 372 -7.28 13.84 15.98
N ALA A 373 -7.14 14.22 17.26
CA ALA A 373 -7.99 13.71 18.33
C ALA A 373 -9.48 14.05 18.10
N GLU A 374 -9.80 15.27 17.71
CA GLU A 374 -11.16 15.70 17.36
C GLU A 374 -11.73 14.89 16.17
N ARG A 375 -10.89 14.57 15.16
CA ARG A 375 -11.30 13.69 14.05
C ARG A 375 -11.59 12.26 14.51
N LEU A 376 -10.84 11.75 15.49
CA LEU A 376 -11.12 10.43 16.08
C LEU A 376 -12.46 10.43 16.83
N VAL A 377 -12.76 11.47 17.63
CA VAL A 377 -14.08 11.64 18.28
C VAL A 377 -15.19 11.71 17.20
N LYS A 378 -15.03 12.54 16.18
CA LYS A 378 -16.01 12.65 15.07
C LYS A 378 -16.27 11.30 14.39
N LYS A 379 -15.26 10.46 14.30
CA LYS A 379 -15.40 9.08 13.82
C LYS A 379 -16.35 8.26 14.67
N HIS A 380 -16.02 8.15 15.94
CA HIS A 380 -16.84 7.33 16.83
C HIS A 380 -18.29 7.83 16.89
N LYS A 381 -18.48 9.16 16.84
CA LYS A 381 -19.83 9.75 16.72
C LYS A 381 -20.55 9.32 15.46
N ARG A 382 -19.88 9.27 14.32
CA ARG A 382 -20.46 8.79 13.05
C ARG A 382 -20.78 7.31 13.12
N GLU A 383 -19.85 6.48 13.58
CA GLU A 383 -20.05 5.04 13.77
C GLU A 383 -21.20 4.75 14.76
N GLY A 384 -21.31 5.54 15.81
CA GLY A 384 -22.43 5.48 16.75
C GLY A 384 -23.78 5.69 16.06
N ARG A 385 -23.88 6.69 15.16
CA ARG A 385 -25.09 6.98 14.40
C ARG A 385 -25.42 5.90 13.37
N GLU A 386 -24.40 5.40 12.65
CA GLU A 386 -24.59 4.39 11.61
C GLU A 386 -24.94 3.01 12.17
N ASN A 387 -24.40 2.64 13.33
CA ASN A 387 -24.57 1.31 13.92
C ASN A 387 -25.82 1.18 14.83
N VAL A 388 -26.56 2.25 15.06
CA VAL A 388 -27.78 2.20 15.89
C VAL A 388 -28.98 1.62 15.13
N LEU A 389 -29.07 1.84 13.82
CA LEU A 389 -30.22 1.43 13.02
C LEU A 389 -30.56 -0.06 13.03
N PRO A 390 -29.62 -1.00 12.83
CA PRO A 390 -29.97 -2.43 12.78
C PRO A 390 -30.50 -2.96 14.14
N SER A 391 -29.92 -2.51 15.24
CA SER A 391 -30.38 -2.90 16.59
C SER A 391 -31.69 -2.24 16.96
N TYR A 392 -31.92 -1.02 16.49
CA TYR A 392 -33.11 -0.26 16.77
C TYR A 392 -34.36 -0.82 16.04
N HIS A 393 -34.23 -1.21 14.76
CA HIS A 393 -35.32 -1.87 14.05
C HIS A 393 -35.74 -3.17 14.70
N GLN A 394 -34.80 -4.02 15.10
CA GLN A 394 -35.10 -5.27 15.82
C GLN A 394 -35.74 -5.02 17.19
N GLU A 395 -35.29 -4.04 17.93
CA GLU A 395 -35.87 -3.68 19.24
C GLU A 395 -37.21 -3.04 19.12
N LEU A 396 -37.45 -2.22 18.09
CA LEU A 396 -38.77 -1.65 17.81
C LEU A 396 -39.79 -2.74 17.43
N GLU A 397 -39.46 -3.64 16.53
CA GLU A 397 -40.34 -4.77 16.17
C GLU A 397 -40.67 -5.62 17.39
N TYR A 398 -39.69 -5.96 18.22
CA TYR A 398 -39.87 -6.74 19.45
C TYR A 398 -40.71 -6.01 20.52
N SER A 399 -40.52 -4.71 20.65
CA SER A 399 -41.25 -3.88 21.63
C SER A 399 -42.70 -3.61 21.22
N PHE A 400 -42.97 -3.56 19.89
CA PHE A 400 -44.33 -3.45 19.37
C PHE A 400 -45.22 -4.61 19.79
N GLU A 401 -44.65 -5.82 19.87
CA GLU A 401 -45.38 -7.02 20.31
C GLU A 401 -45.64 -7.09 21.84
N LYS A 402 -44.91 -6.32 22.65
CA LYS A 402 -44.93 -6.43 24.12
C LYS A 402 -45.40 -5.21 24.93
N ASP A 403 -45.94 -4.16 24.29
CA ASP A 403 -46.33 -2.89 24.94
C ASP A 403 -45.22 -2.16 25.74
N GLU A 404 -43.96 -2.59 25.68
CA GLU A 404 -42.77 -1.95 26.28
C GLU A 404 -42.28 -0.71 25.49
N TYR A 405 -43.03 -0.29 24.55
CA TYR A 405 -42.69 0.66 23.48
C TYR A 405 -42.49 2.11 23.94
N VAL A 406 -43.17 2.52 24.99
CA VAL A 406 -43.24 3.93 25.42
C VAL A 406 -41.87 4.47 25.85
N SER A 407 -41.07 3.66 26.54
CA SER A 407 -39.78 4.10 27.07
C SER A 407 -38.71 4.37 25.99
N GLN A 408 -38.80 3.75 24.86
CA GLN A 408 -37.82 3.88 23.75
C GLN A 408 -38.16 5.07 22.87
N LEU A 409 -39.44 5.40 22.66
CA LEU A 409 -39.87 6.59 21.94
C LEU A 409 -39.57 7.86 22.68
N GLU A 410 -39.76 7.86 24.02
CA GLU A 410 -39.38 8.97 24.86
C GLU A 410 -37.90 9.32 24.76
N LEU A 411 -37.02 8.31 24.55
CA LEU A 411 -35.58 8.54 24.35
C LEU A 411 -35.25 9.27 23.05
N ILE A 412 -36.06 9.11 21.99
CA ILE A 412 -35.92 9.87 20.74
C ILE A 412 -36.79 11.14 20.73
N GLY A 413 -37.56 11.38 21.80
CA GLY A 413 -38.39 12.57 22.00
C GLY A 413 -39.66 12.58 21.15
N LEU A 414 -40.21 11.40 20.84
CA LEU A 414 -41.49 11.22 20.15
C LEU A 414 -42.49 10.56 21.08
N SER A 415 -43.77 10.99 21.02
CA SER A 415 -44.87 10.22 21.55
C SER A 415 -45.23 9.03 20.64
N LYS A 416 -45.99 8.08 21.17
CA LYS A 416 -46.47 6.93 20.39
C LYS A 416 -47.31 7.40 19.19
N GLU A 417 -48.15 8.39 19.38
CA GLU A 417 -49.01 8.98 18.38
C GLU A 417 -48.22 9.69 17.29
N GLU A 418 -47.23 10.51 17.66
CA GLU A 418 -46.34 11.20 16.71
C GLU A 418 -45.52 10.24 15.88
N PHE A 419 -45.06 9.12 16.47
CA PHE A 419 -44.29 8.11 15.77
C PHE A 419 -45.13 7.37 14.72
N ILE A 420 -46.39 6.96 15.08
CA ILE A 420 -47.33 6.31 14.15
C ILE A 420 -47.67 7.27 13.01
N GLU A 421 -48.01 8.52 13.33
CA GLU A 421 -48.31 9.54 12.32
C GLU A 421 -47.13 9.83 11.39
N LEU A 422 -45.88 9.78 11.92
CA LEU A 422 -44.69 9.98 11.14
C LEU A 422 -44.40 8.78 10.23
N LYS A 423 -44.61 7.56 10.73
CA LYS A 423 -44.35 6.31 10.00
C LYS A 423 -45.29 6.11 8.81
N ASP A 424 -46.54 6.55 8.97
CA ASP A 424 -47.55 6.43 7.93
C ASP A 424 -47.42 7.44 6.76
N LYS A 425 -46.46 8.37 6.86
CA LYS A 425 -46.15 9.31 5.75
C LYS A 425 -45.28 8.62 4.67
N PRO A 426 -45.35 9.02 3.40
CA PRO A 426 -44.57 8.42 2.31
C PRO A 426 -43.06 8.44 2.52
N ASP A 427 -42.54 9.38 3.31
CA ASP A 427 -41.12 9.57 3.70
C ASP A 427 -40.90 9.28 5.19
N GLY A 428 -41.84 8.61 5.84
CA GLY A 428 -41.87 8.41 7.30
C GLY A 428 -40.72 7.57 7.80
N GLU A 429 -40.39 6.48 7.11
CA GLU A 429 -39.24 5.63 7.50
C GLU A 429 -37.92 6.39 7.47
N GLU A 430 -37.66 7.18 6.42
CA GLU A 430 -36.45 7.98 6.29
C GLU A 430 -36.35 9.03 7.40
N LYS A 431 -37.46 9.69 7.77
CA LYS A 431 -37.51 10.67 8.87
C LYS A 431 -37.30 10.03 10.23
N VAL A 432 -37.87 8.87 10.48
CA VAL A 432 -37.64 8.10 11.69
C VAL A 432 -36.19 7.69 11.80
N GLU A 433 -35.59 7.18 10.72
CA GLU A 433 -34.17 6.84 10.68
C GLU A 433 -33.27 8.06 10.96
N GLU A 434 -33.58 9.21 10.40
CA GLU A 434 -32.84 10.45 10.64
C GLU A 434 -32.94 10.90 12.09
N LEU A 435 -34.13 10.84 12.69
CA LEU A 435 -34.33 11.16 14.11
C LEU A 435 -33.55 10.22 15.03
N VAL A 436 -33.59 8.91 14.76
CA VAL A 436 -32.83 7.91 15.50
C VAL A 436 -31.35 8.15 15.39
N LYS A 437 -30.84 8.41 14.18
CA LYS A 437 -29.42 8.75 13.94
C LYS A 437 -28.99 10.02 14.70
N ASN A 438 -29.86 11.03 14.72
CA ASN A 438 -29.55 12.30 15.39
C ASN A 438 -29.56 12.18 16.91
N LYS A 439 -30.44 11.36 17.48
CA LYS A 439 -30.55 11.14 18.92
C LYS A 439 -29.61 10.04 19.46
N ALA A 440 -29.07 9.19 18.60
CA ALA A 440 -28.16 8.11 18.98
C ALA A 440 -26.86 8.61 19.64
N VAL A 441 -26.43 9.82 19.34
CA VAL A 441 -25.20 10.43 19.86
C VAL A 441 -25.55 11.71 20.59
N PHE A 442 -25.35 11.73 21.88
CA PHE A 442 -25.66 12.89 22.74
C PHE A 442 -24.51 13.20 23.70
N LYS A 443 -24.44 14.45 24.11
CA LYS A 443 -23.35 14.94 24.95
C LYS A 443 -23.46 14.36 26.38
N ALA A 444 -22.36 13.82 26.88
CA ALA A 444 -22.21 13.43 28.26
C ALA A 444 -21.77 14.66 29.10
N ASN A 445 -21.84 14.57 30.42
CA ASN A 445 -21.35 15.63 31.30
C ASN A 445 -19.81 15.65 31.29
N GLU A 446 -19.22 16.67 30.67
CA GLU A 446 -17.76 16.83 30.52
C GLU A 446 -17.06 17.06 31.87
N GLU A 447 -17.69 17.76 32.81
CA GLU A 447 -17.13 17.97 34.15
C GLU A 447 -17.07 16.65 34.92
N LEU A 448 -18.13 15.82 34.82
CA LEU A 448 -18.15 14.50 35.43
C LEU A 448 -17.00 13.60 34.93
N TRP A 449 -16.69 13.69 33.65
CA TRP A 449 -15.64 12.91 33.00
C TRP A 449 -14.26 13.58 33.03
N ASN A 450 -14.11 14.75 33.62
CA ASN A 450 -12.88 15.53 33.63
C ASN A 450 -12.24 15.61 32.21
N SER A 451 -13.05 15.95 31.22
CA SER A 451 -12.69 15.83 29.80
C SER A 451 -13.00 17.09 29.00
N ASP A 452 -12.32 17.29 27.87
CA ASP A 452 -12.64 18.36 26.91
C ASP A 452 -13.93 18.08 26.13
N GLU A 453 -14.18 16.79 25.87
CA GLU A 453 -15.37 16.32 25.17
C GLU A 453 -15.74 14.90 25.61
N ALA A 454 -17.03 14.68 25.88
CA ALA A 454 -17.57 13.36 26.12
C ALA A 454 -18.94 13.19 25.47
N TYR A 455 -19.13 12.04 24.78
CA TYR A 455 -20.37 11.72 24.08
C TYR A 455 -20.75 10.25 24.28
N PHE A 456 -22.01 10.03 24.68
CA PHE A 456 -22.62 8.71 24.58
C PHE A 456 -22.94 8.40 23.12
N LEU A 457 -22.70 7.16 22.70
CA LEU A 457 -22.83 6.72 21.33
C LEU A 457 -23.99 5.72 21.12
N ASN A 458 -24.81 5.57 22.14
CA ASN A 458 -26.07 4.85 22.10
C ASN A 458 -26.96 5.29 23.27
N TYR A 459 -28.28 5.12 23.12
CA TYR A 459 -29.29 5.48 24.12
C TYR A 459 -29.14 4.74 25.44
N ARG A 460 -28.63 3.49 25.44
CA ARG A 460 -28.35 2.70 26.65
C ARG A 460 -27.10 3.17 27.42
N LYS A 461 -26.42 4.17 26.92
CA LYS A 461 -25.17 4.72 27.49
C LYS A 461 -24.06 3.67 27.74
N THR A 462 -24.16 2.53 27.04
CA THR A 462 -23.17 1.46 27.14
C THR A 462 -21.97 1.65 26.19
N LYS A 463 -21.95 2.77 25.47
CA LYS A 463 -20.84 3.19 24.62
C LYS A 463 -20.59 4.68 24.84
N ILE A 464 -19.34 5.03 25.12
CA ILE A 464 -18.93 6.42 25.34
C ILE A 464 -17.60 6.68 24.62
N VAL A 465 -17.44 7.90 24.09
CA VAL A 465 -16.16 8.42 23.64
C VAL A 465 -15.79 9.66 24.46
N ILE A 466 -14.57 9.69 24.94
CA ILE A 466 -14.03 10.73 25.81
C ILE A 466 -12.75 11.25 25.19
N ARG A 467 -12.56 12.58 25.16
CA ARG A 467 -11.32 13.22 24.73
C ARG A 467 -10.76 14.10 25.86
N GLN A 468 -9.48 13.90 26.11
CA GLN A 468 -8.69 14.73 27.00
C GLN A 468 -7.40 15.14 26.28
N GLY A 469 -7.29 16.42 25.88
CA GLY A 469 -6.18 16.90 25.07
C GLY A 469 -6.07 16.21 23.73
N GLU A 470 -4.98 15.49 23.53
CA GLU A 470 -4.68 14.69 22.32
C GLU A 470 -5.11 13.23 22.44
N GLU A 471 -5.61 12.83 23.61
CA GLU A 471 -5.97 11.45 23.92
C GLU A 471 -7.46 11.23 23.75
N VAL A 472 -7.83 10.07 23.19
CA VAL A 472 -9.21 9.66 22.94
C VAL A 472 -9.41 8.25 23.46
N PHE A 473 -10.41 8.07 24.30
CA PHE A 473 -10.89 6.80 24.80
C PHE A 473 -12.26 6.51 24.20
N TYR A 474 -12.42 5.32 23.64
CA TYR A 474 -13.72 4.76 23.31
C TYR A 474 -13.95 3.53 24.17
N LEU A 475 -15.05 3.53 24.89
CA LEU A 475 -15.40 2.48 25.86
C LEU A 475 -16.75 1.88 25.50
N LYS A 476 -16.87 0.56 25.75
CA LYS A 476 -18.10 -0.17 25.49
C LYS A 476 -18.26 -1.34 26.43
N GLY A 477 -19.49 -1.63 26.85
CA GLY A 477 -19.84 -2.86 27.56
C GLY A 477 -20.40 -2.67 28.98
N LYS A 478 -20.37 -1.46 29.52
CA LYS A 478 -20.97 -1.12 30.83
C LYS A 478 -21.90 0.07 30.68
N ASP A 479 -22.80 0.31 31.65
CA ASP A 479 -23.59 1.55 31.70
C ASP A 479 -22.72 2.69 32.23
N PHE A 480 -22.19 3.51 31.34
CA PHE A 480 -21.32 4.65 31.65
C PHE A 480 -22.11 5.87 32.20
N SER A 481 -23.38 5.72 32.58
CA SER A 481 -24.10 6.71 33.36
C SER A 481 -24.21 6.35 34.86
N ASP A 482 -23.84 5.13 35.24
CA ASP A 482 -23.79 4.69 36.62
C ASP A 482 -22.62 5.38 37.34
N PRO A 483 -22.85 6.09 38.45
CA PRO A 483 -21.81 6.82 39.17
C PRO A 483 -20.64 5.94 39.63
N GLU A 484 -20.89 4.69 40.03
CA GLU A 484 -19.86 3.77 40.48
C GLU A 484 -18.95 3.37 39.30
N ILE A 485 -19.54 3.06 38.15
CA ILE A 485 -18.81 2.73 36.93
C ILE A 485 -18.00 3.93 36.42
N VAL A 486 -18.54 5.13 36.51
CA VAL A 486 -17.84 6.37 36.15
C VAL A 486 -16.59 6.56 37.00
N GLU A 487 -16.71 6.42 38.33
CA GLU A 487 -15.59 6.64 39.26
C GLU A 487 -14.48 5.61 39.08
N ILE A 488 -14.83 4.32 38.92
CA ILE A 488 -13.89 3.26 38.62
C ILE A 488 -13.17 3.55 37.27
N THR A 489 -13.93 3.92 36.24
CA THR A 489 -13.39 4.20 34.90
C THR A 489 -12.43 5.39 34.96
N LYS A 490 -12.76 6.49 35.61
CA LYS A 490 -11.89 7.67 35.74
C LYS A 490 -10.57 7.31 36.43
N THR A 491 -10.65 6.56 37.51
CA THR A 491 -9.47 6.16 38.31
C THR A 491 -8.51 5.34 37.46
N ILE A 492 -9.01 4.36 36.68
CA ILE A 492 -8.17 3.46 35.86
C ILE A 492 -7.61 4.17 34.63
N LEU A 493 -8.42 5.02 34.01
CA LEU A 493 -8.00 5.74 32.78
C LEU A 493 -7.24 7.03 33.07
N GLU A 494 -7.12 7.43 34.36
CA GLU A 494 -6.45 8.67 34.79
C GLU A 494 -7.08 9.91 34.13
N LEU A 495 -8.42 9.99 34.12
CA LEU A 495 -9.20 11.08 33.56
C LEU A 495 -9.44 12.21 34.55
#